data_3af215d1f599a8e30133d68d1f500ae9
#
_entry.id   3af215d1f599a8e30133d68d1f500ae9
#
_cell.length_a   1.000
_cell.length_b   1.000
_cell.length_c   1.000
_cell.angle_alpha   90.00
_cell.angle_beta   90.00
_cell.angle_gamma   90.00
#
_symmetry.space_group_name_H-M   'P 1'
#
loop_
_entity.id
_entity.type
_entity.pdbx_description
1 polymer ?
#
loop_
_entity_poly.entity_id
_entity_poly.type
_entity_poly.pdbx_seq_one_letter_code
_entity_poly.pdbx_strand_id
1 'polypeptide(L)'
;MFGVTFEQARSTARIDEDCLRNVVTARKALPPEAARDLIVALVTLRYTQSNSVCLAFGGQAVGVGAGQQSRLHCTRLAADKADLWRLRRHPKALALPFLPEVGRPARDNATEQYLGPDAGALLADGVWQTLFAERPEPLAADERAVWLAATDGVSLASDAFFPFGDSIERAARSGVRYVAEPGGSVRDAEVIAACDRYGMAMAFTGMRLFHH
;
A
#
# COMPACT_ATOMS: atom_id res chain seq x y z
N MET A 1 -34.01 6.47 -4.97
CA MET A 1 -34.06 6.72 -3.52
C MET A 1 -34.51 8.16 -3.32
N PHE A 2 -35.59 8.40 -2.62
CA PHE A 2 -36.17 9.76 -2.36
C PHE A 2 -36.38 10.65 -3.59
N GLY A 3 -36.73 10.09 -4.75
CA GLY A 3 -36.93 10.82 -6.00
C GLY A 3 -35.64 11.34 -6.67
N VAL A 4 -34.47 10.95 -6.17
CA VAL A 4 -33.15 11.28 -6.77
C VAL A 4 -32.65 10.09 -7.57
N THR A 5 -32.25 10.34 -8.81
CA THR A 5 -31.59 9.38 -9.69
C THR A 5 -30.08 9.61 -9.60
N PHE A 6 -29.32 8.57 -9.31
CA PHE A 6 -27.85 8.59 -9.39
C PHE A 6 -27.43 7.96 -10.72
N GLU A 7 -26.61 8.68 -11.47
CA GLU A 7 -26.05 8.21 -12.73
C GLU A 7 -24.52 8.31 -12.69
N GLN A 8 -23.85 7.21 -13.01
CA GLN A 8 -22.40 7.17 -13.15
C GLN A 8 -22.05 6.50 -14.48
N ALA A 9 -21.30 7.21 -15.32
CA ALA A 9 -20.80 6.65 -16.57
C ALA A 9 -19.81 5.50 -16.28
N ARG A 10 -19.91 4.43 -17.09
CA ARG A 10 -18.92 3.35 -17.03
C ARG A 10 -17.54 3.89 -17.45
N SER A 11 -16.51 3.63 -16.65
CA SER A 11 -15.14 3.99 -16.99
C SER A 11 -14.68 3.23 -18.25
N THR A 12 -14.34 3.97 -19.30
CA THR A 12 -13.75 3.46 -20.55
C THR A 12 -12.26 3.78 -20.64
N ALA A 13 -11.67 4.35 -19.60
CA ALA A 13 -10.27 4.75 -19.55
C ALA A 13 -9.36 3.56 -19.89
N ARG A 14 -8.44 3.77 -20.82
CA ARG A 14 -7.40 2.79 -21.15
C ARG A 14 -6.22 3.01 -20.20
N ILE A 15 -5.85 1.96 -19.48
CA ILE A 15 -4.73 1.95 -18.56
C ILE A 15 -3.57 1.20 -19.21
N ASP A 16 -2.60 1.96 -19.69
CA ASP A 16 -1.36 1.48 -20.32
C ASP A 16 -0.22 2.47 -20.02
N GLU A 17 0.96 2.25 -20.60
CA GLU A 17 2.14 3.09 -20.38
C GLU A 17 1.94 4.55 -20.83
N ASP A 18 1.04 4.80 -21.78
CA ASP A 18 0.79 6.15 -22.27
C ASP A 18 0.23 7.07 -21.17
N CYS A 19 -0.54 6.52 -20.21
CA CYS A 19 -1.07 7.29 -19.08
C CYS A 19 0.01 7.74 -18.08
N LEU A 20 1.23 7.20 -18.17
CA LEU A 20 2.34 7.52 -17.28
C LEU A 20 3.35 8.51 -17.87
N ARG A 21 3.12 9.02 -19.08
CA ARG A 21 4.09 9.89 -19.80
C ARG A 21 4.26 11.26 -19.16
N ASN A 22 3.26 11.78 -18.48
CA ASN A 22 3.30 13.12 -17.87
C ASN A 22 3.93 13.08 -16.47
N VAL A 23 5.26 12.87 -16.41
CA VAL A 23 5.99 12.90 -15.14
C VAL A 23 6.25 14.34 -14.72
N VAL A 24 5.69 14.75 -13.59
CA VAL A 24 5.62 16.16 -13.12
C VAL A 24 6.71 16.55 -12.12
N THR A 25 7.34 15.57 -11.44
CA THR A 25 8.40 15.76 -10.45
C THR A 25 9.77 16.05 -11.06
N ALA A 26 10.77 16.45 -10.25
CA ALA A 26 12.16 16.66 -10.68
C ALA A 26 12.77 15.34 -11.21
N ARG A 27 12.57 14.23 -10.51
CA ARG A 27 12.92 12.90 -11.00
C ARG A 27 11.97 12.48 -12.10
N LYS A 28 12.49 12.31 -13.34
CA LYS A 28 11.69 11.97 -14.52
C LYS A 28 11.67 10.48 -14.86
N ALA A 29 12.61 9.72 -14.32
CA ALA A 29 12.79 8.33 -14.70
C ALA A 29 11.72 7.43 -14.05
N LEU A 30 10.97 6.73 -14.90
CA LEU A 30 10.09 5.62 -14.55
C LEU A 30 10.67 4.35 -15.22
N PRO A 31 11.42 3.52 -14.49
CA PRO A 31 11.92 2.27 -15.06
C PRO A 31 10.78 1.31 -15.41
N PRO A 32 10.99 0.36 -16.35
CA PRO A 32 9.93 -0.53 -16.85
C PRO A 32 9.20 -1.31 -15.74
N GLU A 33 9.92 -1.75 -14.70
CA GLU A 33 9.34 -2.42 -13.54
C GLU A 33 8.41 -1.50 -12.74
N ALA A 34 8.75 -0.23 -12.58
CA ALA A 34 7.90 0.74 -11.92
C ALA A 34 6.66 1.08 -12.75
N ALA A 35 6.81 1.23 -14.08
CA ALA A 35 5.69 1.46 -14.98
C ALA A 35 4.70 0.28 -14.94
N ARG A 36 5.20 -0.97 -15.01
CA ARG A 36 4.38 -2.17 -14.83
C ARG A 36 3.63 -2.16 -13.49
N ASP A 37 4.31 -1.86 -12.38
CA ASP A 37 3.72 -1.87 -11.05
C ASP A 37 2.68 -0.74 -10.88
N LEU A 38 2.91 0.44 -11.45
CA LEU A 38 1.91 1.51 -11.52
C LEU A 38 0.67 1.11 -12.32
N ILE A 39 0.85 0.41 -13.45
CA ILE A 39 -0.28 -0.13 -14.24
C ILE A 39 -1.06 -1.15 -13.42
N VAL A 40 -0.40 -2.09 -12.74
CA VAL A 40 -1.05 -3.06 -11.84
C VAL A 40 -1.86 -2.34 -10.77
N ALA A 41 -1.30 -1.30 -10.15
CA ALA A 41 -1.99 -0.51 -9.13
C ALA A 41 -3.21 0.22 -9.72
N LEU A 42 -3.08 0.89 -10.87
CA LEU A 42 -4.20 1.60 -11.53
C LEU A 42 -5.31 0.66 -11.97
N VAL A 43 -4.98 -0.52 -12.51
CA VAL A 43 -5.97 -1.56 -12.86
C VAL A 43 -6.69 -2.06 -11.63
N THR A 44 -5.98 -2.27 -10.52
CA THR A 44 -6.58 -2.64 -9.23
C THR A 44 -7.58 -1.59 -8.77
N LEU A 45 -7.20 -0.30 -8.82
CA LEU A 45 -8.06 0.80 -8.38
C LEU A 45 -9.31 0.99 -9.24
N ARG A 46 -9.23 0.69 -10.53
CA ARG A 46 -10.39 0.74 -11.43
C ARG A 46 -11.56 -0.11 -10.95
N TYR A 47 -11.27 -1.19 -10.22
CA TYR A 47 -12.27 -2.14 -9.71
C TYR A 47 -12.43 -2.07 -8.18
N THR A 48 -11.85 -1.02 -7.57
CA THR A 48 -11.86 -0.83 -6.11
C THR A 48 -12.75 0.35 -5.74
N GLN A 49 -13.57 0.16 -4.71
CA GLN A 49 -14.44 1.22 -4.19
C GLN A 49 -13.62 2.41 -3.68
N SER A 50 -14.02 3.61 -4.10
CA SER A 50 -13.40 4.88 -3.71
C SER A 50 -13.76 5.29 -2.27
N ASN A 51 -12.96 6.13 -1.60
CA ASN A 51 -11.62 6.52 -2.01
C ASN A 51 -10.68 5.33 -1.93
N SER A 52 -9.75 5.20 -2.87
CA SER A 52 -8.83 4.07 -2.86
C SER A 52 -7.40 4.44 -3.28
N VAL A 53 -6.44 3.72 -2.68
CA VAL A 53 -5.00 3.79 -2.96
C VAL A 53 -4.48 2.35 -3.04
N CYS A 54 -3.59 2.09 -3.98
CA CYS A 54 -2.93 0.79 -4.13
C CYS A 54 -1.41 0.95 -4.16
N LEU A 55 -0.72 0.15 -3.36
CA LEU A 55 0.71 -0.06 -3.45
C LEU A 55 0.97 -1.35 -4.23
N ALA A 56 1.89 -1.29 -5.19
CA ALA A 56 2.32 -2.44 -5.99
C ALA A 56 3.85 -2.58 -5.98
N PHE A 57 4.30 -3.82 -6.04
CA PHE A 57 5.72 -4.16 -6.08
C PHE A 57 5.93 -5.52 -6.75
N GLY A 58 6.89 -5.59 -7.66
CA GLY A 58 7.23 -6.85 -8.34
C GLY A 58 6.09 -7.46 -9.17
N GLY A 59 5.24 -6.64 -9.79
CA GLY A 59 4.09 -7.07 -10.59
C GLY A 59 2.86 -7.48 -9.76
N GLN A 60 2.81 -7.14 -8.47
CA GLN A 60 1.73 -7.51 -7.56
C GLN A 60 1.18 -6.29 -6.82
N ALA A 61 -0.14 -6.23 -6.61
CA ALA A 61 -0.76 -5.35 -5.63
C ALA A 61 -0.45 -5.90 -4.22
N VAL A 62 0.34 -5.16 -3.44
CA VAL A 62 0.81 -5.60 -2.11
C VAL A 62 0.07 -4.94 -0.95
N GLY A 63 -0.66 -3.86 -1.23
CA GLY A 63 -1.51 -3.20 -0.25
C GLY A 63 -2.59 -2.35 -0.91
N VAL A 64 -3.84 -2.54 -0.51
CA VAL A 64 -4.99 -1.77 -1.02
C VAL A 64 -5.74 -1.17 0.17
N GLY A 65 -5.90 0.14 0.15
CA GLY A 65 -6.80 0.89 1.01
C GLY A 65 -8.01 1.32 0.20
N ALA A 66 -9.20 0.89 0.59
CA ALA A 66 -10.43 1.06 -0.19
C ALA A 66 -11.59 1.57 0.67
N GLY A 67 -12.52 2.30 0.06
CA GLY A 67 -13.78 2.72 0.70
C GLY A 67 -13.61 3.68 1.88
N GLN A 68 -12.48 4.38 2.00
CA GLN A 68 -12.22 5.27 3.11
C GLN A 68 -12.70 6.70 2.83
N GLN A 69 -13.11 7.42 3.89
CA GLN A 69 -13.57 8.80 3.79
C GLN A 69 -12.44 9.80 3.53
N SER A 70 -11.19 9.44 3.82
CA SER A 70 -10.05 10.33 3.60
C SER A 70 -8.95 9.65 2.80
N ARG A 71 -8.29 10.42 1.93
CA ARG A 71 -7.16 9.96 1.11
C ARG A 71 -6.00 9.50 1.99
N LEU A 72 -5.73 10.19 3.08
CA LEU A 72 -4.69 9.80 4.04
C LEU A 72 -4.99 8.45 4.70
N HIS A 73 -6.26 8.17 5.06
CA HIS A 73 -6.64 6.86 5.60
C HIS A 73 -6.46 5.74 4.57
N CYS A 74 -6.82 5.98 3.29
CA CYS A 74 -6.53 5.02 2.22
C CYS A 74 -5.04 4.71 2.14
N THR A 75 -4.20 5.75 2.14
CA THR A 75 -2.75 5.60 2.06
C THR A 75 -2.19 4.85 3.26
N ARG A 76 -2.66 5.16 4.48
CA ARG A 76 -2.26 4.44 5.70
C ARG A 76 -2.61 2.96 5.60
N LEU A 77 -3.87 2.64 5.30
CA LEU A 77 -4.34 1.26 5.20
C LEU A 77 -3.59 0.46 4.12
N ALA A 78 -3.39 1.06 2.94
CA ALA A 78 -2.63 0.44 1.86
C ALA A 78 -1.16 0.19 2.25
N ALA A 79 -0.54 1.18 2.87
CA ALA A 79 0.85 1.12 3.32
C ALA A 79 1.04 0.12 4.46
N ASP A 80 0.13 0.08 5.46
CA ASP A 80 0.19 -0.89 6.56
C ASP A 80 0.08 -2.33 6.04
N LYS A 81 -0.78 -2.58 5.04
CA LYS A 81 -0.88 -3.90 4.38
C LYS A 81 0.39 -4.24 3.60
N ALA A 82 0.97 -3.29 2.88
CA ALA A 82 2.22 -3.49 2.14
C ALA A 82 3.40 -3.77 3.09
N ASP A 83 3.47 -3.03 4.21
CA ASP A 83 4.47 -3.25 5.26
C ASP A 83 4.32 -4.66 5.87
N LEU A 84 3.09 -5.08 6.20
CA LEU A 84 2.80 -6.43 6.70
C LEU A 84 3.18 -7.51 5.67
N TRP A 85 2.86 -7.30 4.38
CA TRP A 85 3.25 -8.21 3.30
C TRP A 85 4.77 -8.41 3.23
N ARG A 86 5.57 -7.38 3.51
CA ARG A 86 7.04 -7.48 3.57
C ARG A 86 7.51 -8.13 4.84
N LEU A 87 6.94 -7.80 5.99
CA LEU A 87 7.27 -8.38 7.29
C LEU A 87 7.01 -9.89 7.35
N ARG A 88 6.05 -10.40 6.58
CA ARG A 88 5.83 -11.85 6.44
C ARG A 88 7.05 -12.61 5.86
N ARG A 89 8.01 -11.90 5.26
CA ARG A 89 9.29 -12.45 4.76
C ARG A 89 10.45 -12.26 5.71
N HIS A 90 10.22 -11.63 6.86
CA HIS A 90 11.23 -11.47 7.89
C HIS A 90 11.65 -12.84 8.45
N PRO A 91 12.97 -13.10 8.67
CA PRO A 91 13.43 -14.40 9.17
C PRO A 91 12.69 -14.91 10.41
N LYS A 92 12.42 -14.04 11.40
CA LYS A 92 11.66 -14.40 12.60
C LYS A 92 10.21 -14.85 12.26
N ALA A 93 9.57 -14.25 11.27
CA ALA A 93 8.22 -14.63 10.85
C ALA A 93 8.22 -15.98 10.12
N LEU A 94 9.24 -16.23 9.29
CA LEU A 94 9.40 -17.50 8.56
C LEU A 94 9.80 -18.65 9.48
N ALA A 95 10.47 -18.36 10.58
CA ALA A 95 10.96 -19.34 11.56
C ALA A 95 10.01 -19.55 12.75
N LEU A 96 8.75 -19.06 12.69
CA LEU A 96 7.79 -19.28 13.77
C LEU A 96 7.60 -20.78 14.06
N PRO A 97 7.84 -21.24 15.30
CA PRO A 97 7.92 -22.66 15.67
C PRO A 97 6.52 -23.26 15.91
N PHE A 98 5.69 -23.27 14.87
CA PHE A 98 4.32 -23.80 14.96
C PHE A 98 4.29 -25.28 15.36
N LEU A 99 3.36 -25.64 16.24
CA LEU A 99 3.03 -27.02 16.51
C LEU A 99 2.55 -27.73 15.23
N PRO A 100 2.89 -29.03 15.02
CA PRO A 100 2.53 -29.76 13.81
C PRO A 100 1.04 -29.78 13.51
N GLU A 101 0.19 -29.86 14.54
CA GLU A 101 -1.27 -29.90 14.46
C GLU A 101 -1.92 -28.58 14.11
N VAL A 102 -1.22 -27.46 14.19
CA VAL A 102 -1.77 -26.13 13.83
C VAL A 102 -1.93 -26.04 12.33
N GLY A 103 -3.18 -25.97 11.88
CA GLY A 103 -3.52 -25.89 10.47
C GLY A 103 -3.17 -24.54 9.83
N ARG A 104 -3.07 -24.54 8.49
CA ARG A 104 -2.66 -23.36 7.71
C ARG A 104 -3.42 -22.06 8.05
N PRO A 105 -4.78 -22.05 8.15
CA PRO A 105 -5.50 -20.81 8.48
C PRO A 105 -5.11 -20.23 9.85
N ALA A 106 -4.89 -21.09 10.85
CA ALA A 106 -4.46 -20.66 12.18
C ALA A 106 -3.02 -20.13 12.17
N ARG A 107 -2.11 -20.74 11.39
CA ARG A 107 -0.75 -20.25 11.18
C ARG A 107 -0.75 -18.86 10.52
N ASP A 108 -1.55 -18.67 9.47
CA ASP A 108 -1.64 -17.40 8.77
C ASP A 108 -2.16 -16.28 9.70
N ASN A 109 -3.20 -16.56 10.47
CA ASN A 109 -3.75 -15.62 11.46
C ASN A 109 -2.76 -15.30 12.57
N ALA A 110 -2.09 -16.31 13.14
CA ALA A 110 -1.10 -16.10 14.19
C ALA A 110 0.13 -15.32 13.66
N THR A 111 0.56 -15.56 12.43
CA THR A 111 1.63 -14.78 11.78
C THR A 111 1.23 -13.32 11.65
N GLU A 112 -0.02 -13.03 11.26
CA GLU A 112 -0.52 -11.66 11.16
C GLU A 112 -0.55 -10.97 12.53
N GLN A 113 -1.03 -11.63 13.58
CA GLN A 113 -1.02 -11.12 14.95
C GLN A 113 0.41 -10.89 15.46
N TYR A 114 1.33 -11.85 15.21
CA TYR A 114 2.74 -11.73 15.58
C TYR A 114 3.42 -10.49 14.96
N LEU A 115 3.07 -10.19 13.73
CA LEU A 115 3.60 -9.04 12.99
C LEU A 115 2.80 -7.75 13.23
N GLY A 116 1.65 -7.83 13.88
CA GLY A 116 0.75 -6.72 14.15
C GLY A 116 0.96 -6.09 15.53
N PRO A 117 0.07 -5.17 15.91
CA PRO A 117 0.04 -4.56 17.24
C PRO A 117 -0.35 -5.54 18.35
N ASP A 118 -0.99 -6.65 17.99
CA ASP A 118 -1.55 -7.64 18.93
C ASP A 118 -0.54 -8.73 19.35
N ALA A 119 0.74 -8.60 18.93
CA ALA A 119 1.78 -9.58 19.22
C ALA A 119 1.90 -9.92 20.71
N GLY A 120 1.72 -8.94 21.61
CA GLY A 120 1.75 -9.15 23.05
C GLY A 120 0.66 -10.10 23.54
N ALA A 121 -0.55 -9.99 23.00
CA ALA A 121 -1.67 -10.87 23.36
C ALA A 121 -1.42 -12.30 22.86
N LEU A 122 -0.91 -12.45 21.62
CA LEU A 122 -0.55 -13.74 21.05
C LEU A 122 0.53 -14.46 21.87
N LEU A 123 1.52 -13.71 22.36
CA LEU A 123 2.66 -14.23 23.12
C LEU A 123 2.42 -14.32 24.63
N ALA A 124 1.19 -14.07 25.11
CA ALA A 124 0.82 -14.21 26.50
C ALA A 124 0.80 -15.68 26.95
N ASP A 125 1.09 -15.92 28.23
CA ASP A 125 1.03 -17.27 28.82
C ASP A 125 -0.40 -17.83 28.72
N GLY A 126 -0.47 -19.13 28.37
CA GLY A 126 -1.73 -19.81 28.09
C GLY A 126 -2.23 -19.64 26.64
N VAL A 127 -1.70 -18.69 25.86
CA VAL A 127 -2.06 -18.48 24.46
C VAL A 127 -1.03 -19.05 23.52
N TRP A 128 0.25 -18.63 23.62
CA TRP A 128 1.30 -19.10 22.71
C TRP A 128 1.47 -20.62 22.72
N GLN A 129 1.28 -21.30 23.87
CA GLN A 129 1.41 -22.75 23.99
C GLN A 129 0.40 -23.53 23.14
N THR A 130 -0.68 -22.88 22.71
CA THR A 130 -1.70 -23.52 21.85
C THR A 130 -1.31 -23.50 20.37
N LEU A 131 -0.28 -22.74 20.01
CA LEU A 131 0.12 -22.47 18.64
C LEU A 131 1.58 -22.86 18.34
N PHE A 132 2.47 -22.70 19.33
CA PHE A 132 3.90 -22.81 19.14
C PHE A 132 4.53 -23.84 20.07
N ALA A 133 5.55 -24.55 19.59
CA ALA A 133 6.34 -25.51 20.36
C ALA A 133 7.21 -24.84 21.43
N GLU A 134 7.63 -23.61 21.17
CA GLU A 134 8.34 -22.74 22.09
C GLU A 134 7.86 -21.29 21.92
N ARG A 135 8.02 -20.47 22.94
CA ARG A 135 7.58 -19.06 22.88
C ARG A 135 8.43 -18.28 21.90
N PRO A 136 7.85 -17.76 20.79
CA PRO A 136 8.60 -16.94 19.86
C PRO A 136 9.11 -15.65 20.50
N GLU A 137 10.31 -15.23 20.13
CA GLU A 137 10.78 -13.89 20.45
C GLU A 137 9.95 -12.84 19.69
N PRO A 138 9.50 -11.74 20.33
CA PRO A 138 8.81 -10.69 19.63
C PRO A 138 9.71 -10.02 18.57
N LEU A 139 9.11 -9.57 17.49
CA LEU A 139 9.79 -8.73 16.51
C LEU A 139 9.90 -7.31 17.07
N ALA A 140 11.11 -6.91 17.47
CA ALA A 140 11.37 -5.61 18.06
C ALA A 140 11.09 -4.46 17.07
N ALA A 141 10.77 -3.27 17.60
CA ALA A 141 10.42 -2.12 16.79
C ALA A 141 11.56 -1.64 15.88
N ASP A 142 12.80 -1.72 16.37
CA ASP A 142 14.02 -1.39 15.62
C ASP A 142 14.31 -2.42 14.52
N GLU A 143 14.17 -3.71 14.79
CA GLU A 143 14.29 -4.78 13.78
C GLU A 143 13.27 -4.59 12.65
N ARG A 144 12.01 -4.27 13.02
CA ARG A 144 10.95 -3.95 12.07
C ARG A 144 11.30 -2.73 11.22
N ALA A 145 11.78 -1.66 11.85
CA ALA A 145 12.15 -0.42 11.17
C ALA A 145 13.31 -0.65 10.18
N VAL A 146 14.34 -1.37 10.60
CA VAL A 146 15.49 -1.74 9.74
C VAL A 146 15.04 -2.57 8.54
N TRP A 147 14.19 -3.58 8.77
CA TRP A 147 13.67 -4.44 7.69
C TRP A 147 12.84 -3.67 6.66
N LEU A 148 11.96 -2.78 7.13
CA LEU A 148 11.12 -1.96 6.25
C LEU A 148 11.93 -0.88 5.54
N ALA A 149 12.95 -0.29 6.19
CA ALA A 149 13.82 0.72 5.57
C ALA A 149 14.68 0.16 4.43
N ALA A 150 14.94 -1.15 4.42
CA ALA A 150 15.61 -1.82 3.30
C ALA A 150 14.72 -1.94 2.03
N THR A 151 13.45 -1.50 2.15
CA THR A 151 12.51 -1.50 1.03
C THR A 151 12.68 -0.26 0.18
N ASP A 152 12.83 -0.43 -1.11
CA ASP A 152 12.90 0.66 -2.08
C ASP A 152 12.20 0.27 -3.39
N GLY A 153 11.73 1.27 -4.13
CA GLY A 153 11.15 1.05 -5.46
C GLY A 153 9.68 0.63 -5.48
N VAL A 154 8.94 0.78 -4.37
CA VAL A 154 7.49 0.53 -4.34
C VAL A 154 6.77 1.58 -5.19
N SER A 155 5.76 1.14 -5.95
CA SER A 155 4.89 1.98 -6.74
C SER A 155 3.55 2.19 -6.02
N LEU A 156 3.01 3.41 -6.10
CA LEU A 156 1.72 3.79 -5.51
C LEU A 156 0.84 4.45 -6.56
N ALA A 157 -0.41 4.01 -6.67
CA ALA A 157 -1.43 4.71 -7.45
C ALA A 157 -2.59 5.16 -6.57
N SER A 158 -3.26 6.24 -7.00
CA SER A 158 -4.45 6.79 -6.36
C SER A 158 -5.58 6.97 -7.38
N ASP A 159 -6.81 6.64 -7.01
CA ASP A 159 -8.01 6.76 -7.87
C ASP A 159 -8.45 8.21 -8.09
N ALA A 160 -7.95 9.16 -7.29
CA ALA A 160 -8.10 10.60 -7.44
C ALA A 160 -6.85 11.32 -6.92
N PHE A 161 -6.80 12.66 -7.06
CA PHE A 161 -5.68 13.47 -6.62
C PHE A 161 -5.44 13.40 -5.10
N PHE A 162 -4.21 13.60 -4.69
CA PHE A 162 -3.85 13.82 -3.29
C PHE A 162 -4.18 15.28 -2.91
N PRO A 163 -4.99 15.51 -1.85
CA PRO A 163 -5.32 16.87 -1.42
C PRO A 163 -4.17 17.54 -0.66
N PHE A 164 -3.23 16.76 -0.10
CA PHE A 164 -2.12 17.23 0.72
C PHE A 164 -0.90 16.33 0.58
N GLY A 165 0.30 16.85 0.91
CA GLY A 165 1.57 16.11 0.88
C GLY A 165 1.72 15.03 1.98
N ASP A 166 0.86 15.00 2.99
CA ASP A 166 0.87 14.04 4.09
C ASP A 166 0.75 12.57 3.65
N SER A 167 -0.02 12.34 2.59
CA SER A 167 -0.15 11.01 1.98
C SER A 167 1.16 10.55 1.36
N ILE A 168 1.91 11.46 0.73
CA ILE A 168 3.25 11.18 0.16
C ILE A 168 4.25 10.88 1.29
N GLU A 169 4.20 11.65 2.39
CA GLU A 169 5.06 11.42 3.56
C GLU A 169 4.81 10.04 4.19
N ARG A 170 3.52 9.61 4.29
CA ARG A 170 3.21 8.25 4.76
C ARG A 170 3.74 7.19 3.81
N ALA A 171 3.55 7.38 2.50
CA ALA A 171 3.97 6.43 1.48
C ALA A 171 5.52 6.27 1.43
N ALA A 172 6.26 7.36 1.64
CA ALA A 172 7.71 7.35 1.67
C ALA A 172 8.29 6.36 2.69
N ARG A 173 7.63 6.21 3.86
CA ARG A 173 8.04 5.30 4.94
C ARG A 173 7.89 3.83 4.56
N SER A 174 7.07 3.51 3.56
CA SER A 174 6.87 2.16 3.01
C SER A 174 7.68 1.92 1.73
N GLY A 175 8.71 2.73 1.46
CA GLY A 175 9.64 2.55 0.33
C GLY A 175 9.07 2.97 -1.02
N VAL A 176 7.99 3.78 -1.05
CA VAL A 176 7.44 4.29 -2.31
C VAL A 176 8.43 5.24 -2.99
N ARG A 177 8.67 5.01 -4.28
CA ARG A 177 9.52 5.83 -5.15
C ARG A 177 8.80 6.29 -6.42
N TYR A 178 7.69 5.68 -6.75
CA TYR A 178 6.94 5.94 -7.97
C TYR A 178 5.47 6.15 -7.63
N VAL A 179 4.88 7.22 -8.15
CA VAL A 179 3.50 7.63 -7.83
C VAL A 179 2.74 7.89 -9.13
N ALA A 180 1.46 7.49 -9.18
CA ALA A 180 0.54 7.86 -10.23
C ALA A 180 -0.79 8.32 -9.65
N GLU A 181 -1.25 9.48 -10.08
CA GLU A 181 -2.56 10.04 -9.74
C GLU A 181 -3.12 10.86 -10.92
N PRO A 182 -4.40 11.23 -10.93
CA PRO A 182 -4.95 12.03 -12.03
C PRO A 182 -4.41 13.46 -12.14
N GLY A 183 -3.96 14.09 -11.05
CA GLY A 183 -3.71 15.53 -10.98
C GLY A 183 -5.01 16.35 -10.94
N GLY A 184 -4.88 17.67 -11.00
CA GLY A 184 -6.01 18.61 -11.04
C GLY A 184 -6.46 19.13 -9.68
N SER A 185 -5.67 18.94 -8.63
CA SER A 185 -5.85 19.58 -7.34
C SER A 185 -5.32 21.02 -7.35
N VAL A 186 -5.97 21.91 -6.63
CA VAL A 186 -5.41 23.26 -6.37
C VAL A 186 -4.10 23.21 -5.58
N ARG A 187 -3.75 22.05 -5.01
CA ARG A 187 -2.54 21.80 -4.24
C ARG A 187 -1.54 20.89 -4.94
N ASP A 188 -1.66 20.66 -6.24
CA ASP A 188 -0.73 19.81 -6.99
C ASP A 188 0.73 20.23 -6.76
N ALA A 189 1.02 21.53 -6.73
CA ALA A 189 2.37 22.03 -6.46
C ALA A 189 2.94 21.59 -5.10
N GLU A 190 2.11 21.52 -4.04
CA GLU A 190 2.49 21.06 -2.71
C GLU A 190 2.79 19.56 -2.72
N VAL A 191 1.97 18.78 -3.41
CA VAL A 191 2.13 17.31 -3.52
C VAL A 191 3.36 16.96 -4.34
N ILE A 192 3.60 17.67 -5.46
CA ILE A 192 4.82 17.52 -6.27
C ILE A 192 6.07 17.84 -5.43
N ALA A 193 6.05 18.96 -4.68
CA ALA A 193 7.16 19.32 -3.80
C ALA A 193 7.40 18.28 -2.71
N ALA A 194 6.35 17.62 -2.19
CA ALA A 194 6.50 16.51 -1.26
C ALA A 194 7.18 15.30 -1.94
N CYS A 195 6.77 14.93 -3.16
CA CYS A 195 7.43 13.88 -3.93
C CYS A 195 8.91 14.19 -4.19
N ASP A 196 9.23 15.42 -4.56
CA ASP A 196 10.61 15.86 -4.82
C ASP A 196 11.50 15.76 -3.57
N ARG A 197 10.98 16.14 -2.38
CA ARG A 197 11.70 15.99 -1.09
C ARG A 197 12.10 14.54 -0.81
N TYR A 198 11.29 13.57 -1.25
CA TYR A 198 11.56 12.14 -1.06
C TYR A 198 12.20 11.47 -2.28
N GLY A 199 12.57 12.24 -3.31
CA GLY A 199 13.22 11.73 -4.53
C GLY A 199 12.32 10.79 -5.32
N MET A 200 10.99 10.98 -5.26
CA MET A 200 10.02 10.19 -6.00
C MET A 200 9.81 10.71 -7.42
N ALA A 201 9.47 9.82 -8.35
CA ALA A 201 8.90 10.20 -9.64
C ALA A 201 7.37 10.09 -9.58
N MET A 202 6.66 11.15 -9.98
CA MET A 202 5.20 11.19 -10.00
C MET A 202 4.69 11.48 -11.40
N ALA A 203 3.76 10.67 -11.87
CA ALA A 203 3.06 10.86 -13.13
C ALA A 203 1.61 11.30 -12.89
N PHE A 204 1.16 12.33 -13.63
CA PHE A 204 -0.25 12.69 -13.71
C PHE A 204 -0.90 11.95 -14.87
N THR A 205 -1.84 11.07 -14.53
CA THR A 205 -2.52 10.21 -15.51
C THR A 205 -3.65 10.90 -16.25
N GLY A 206 -4.18 12.02 -15.72
CA GLY A 206 -5.40 12.66 -16.21
C GLY A 206 -6.67 11.81 -16.04
N MET A 207 -6.56 10.61 -15.45
CA MET A 207 -7.67 9.67 -15.31
C MET A 207 -8.17 9.61 -13.87
N ARG A 208 -9.39 10.05 -13.64
CA ARG A 208 -10.08 9.86 -12.35
C ARG A 208 -10.79 8.51 -12.36
N LEU A 209 -10.40 7.62 -11.47
CA LEU A 209 -10.92 6.25 -11.39
C LEU A 209 -11.97 6.07 -10.29
N PHE A 210 -12.67 7.13 -9.90
CA PHE A 210 -13.70 7.06 -8.87
C PHE A 210 -14.77 6.02 -9.22
N HIS A 211 -15.00 5.13 -8.25
CA HIS A 211 -15.99 4.06 -8.32
C HIS A 211 -16.74 3.98 -6.99
N HIS A 212 -18.05 4.23 -7.04
CA HIS A 212 -18.95 4.21 -5.88
C HIS A 212 -20.07 3.19 -6.06
#